data_3fc25efc0d6aa79fdc50dff66d8c308b
#
_entry.id   3fc25efc0d6aa79fdc50dff66d8c308b
#
_cell.length_a   1.000
_cell.length_b   1.000
_cell.length_c   1.000
_cell.angle_alpha   90.00
_cell.angle_beta   90.00
_cell.angle_gamma   90.00
#
_symmetry.space_group_name_H-M   'P 1'
#
loop_
_entity.id
_entity.type
_entity.pdbx_description
1 polymer ?
#
loop_
_entity_poly.entity_id
_entity_poly.type
_entity_poly.pdbx_seq_one_letter_code
_entity_poly.pdbx_strand_id
1 'polypeptide(L)'
;MQYHAQALATDGVDVDLVGLEGTPLPKRLTEHPRVTVHRMKGPRLKMKIRQSLTGSGYAAVGLFDALRLGVQLWRTLRRLKRPDVVLVQNPPAFPTFAVTWFSLHGRGVRFVIDWHNLGYTFLRLRLGQWHPAVRLARWFERRDARRVDANLCVSRGLAAFLESRFGVTNARVLYDRPAAAFVPVERTDRERYRQALFGRLSVPAPTAGFVVCPTSWTEDEDFDVIIEAVTRLEQRVRAWEGAGRGRRFPDLVILVTGDGDRRAEFERRFAGLQARRIHLRARWLEPEDYPRVVGSADLGLCLHRSSSGLDIPMKIADLFGAGVPVLALDYGACLAERVRHGDNGLLFSTADQLADVLFDLFEMFPADQKALERLRAGARKSARPTWEEGWAREARPVLLTP
;
A
#
# COMPACT_ATOMS: atom_id res chain seq x y z
N MET A 1 10.46 4.41 -4.21
CA MET A 1 11.78 4.50 -4.89
C MET A 1 11.67 4.52 -6.41
N GLN A 2 10.92 3.60 -7.06
CA GLN A 2 10.81 3.58 -8.53
C GLN A 2 10.30 4.90 -9.13
N TYR A 3 9.31 5.52 -8.52
CA TYR A 3 8.77 6.81 -8.96
C TYR A 3 9.76 7.96 -8.77
N HIS A 4 10.56 7.96 -7.69
CA HIS A 4 11.65 8.92 -7.52
C HIS A 4 12.70 8.76 -8.62
N ALA A 5 13.13 7.52 -8.89
CA ALA A 5 14.10 7.24 -9.94
C ALA A 5 13.61 7.72 -11.32
N GLN A 6 12.33 7.47 -11.63
CA GLN A 6 11.73 7.92 -12.88
C GLN A 6 11.67 9.45 -12.96
N ALA A 7 11.23 10.13 -11.89
CA ALA A 7 11.13 11.59 -11.88
C ALA A 7 12.51 12.27 -12.01
N LEU A 8 13.52 11.78 -11.28
CA LEU A 8 14.90 12.26 -11.39
C LEU A 8 15.48 12.07 -12.79
N ALA A 9 15.26 10.88 -13.38
CA ALA A 9 15.75 10.59 -14.73
C ALA A 9 15.05 11.46 -15.79
N THR A 10 13.77 11.75 -15.62
CA THR A 10 13.01 12.68 -16.47
C THR A 10 13.54 14.11 -16.35
N ASP A 11 13.97 14.53 -15.17
CA ASP A 11 14.64 15.82 -14.94
C ASP A 11 16.10 15.86 -15.43
N GLY A 12 16.58 14.81 -16.11
CA GLY A 12 17.91 14.75 -16.70
C GLY A 12 19.04 14.28 -15.77
N VAL A 13 18.69 13.74 -14.58
CA VAL A 13 19.65 13.22 -13.60
C VAL A 13 19.97 11.76 -13.87
N ASP A 14 21.26 11.38 -13.78
CA ASP A 14 21.66 9.98 -13.84
C ASP A 14 21.39 9.30 -12.50
N VAL A 15 20.73 8.13 -12.53
CA VAL A 15 20.22 7.45 -11.34
C VAL A 15 20.75 6.04 -11.25
N ASP A 16 21.43 5.72 -10.15
CA ASP A 16 21.76 4.36 -9.74
C ASP A 16 20.67 3.83 -8.79
N LEU A 17 19.79 2.98 -9.27
CA LEU A 17 18.72 2.36 -8.47
C LEU A 17 19.22 1.04 -7.86
N VAL A 18 19.48 1.04 -6.56
CA VAL A 18 19.95 -0.15 -5.81
C VAL A 18 18.80 -0.78 -5.05
N GLY A 19 18.55 -2.06 -5.28
CA GLY A 19 17.43 -2.77 -4.63
C GLY A 19 17.59 -4.29 -4.62
N LEU A 20 16.66 -4.97 -3.95
CA LEU A 20 16.63 -6.44 -3.91
C LEU A 20 16.10 -7.01 -5.22
N GLU A 21 16.60 -8.21 -5.59
CA GLU A 21 15.99 -9.04 -6.61
C GLU A 21 14.58 -9.47 -6.17
N GLY A 22 13.67 -9.62 -7.12
CA GLY A 22 12.29 -10.05 -6.86
C GLY A 22 11.34 -9.51 -7.91
N THR A 23 10.54 -8.51 -7.54
CA THR A 23 9.52 -7.94 -8.43
C THR A 23 10.13 -7.33 -9.70
N PRO A 24 9.60 -7.66 -10.89
CA PRO A 24 9.99 -7.02 -12.13
C PRO A 24 9.80 -5.50 -12.06
N LEU A 25 10.75 -4.76 -12.59
CA LEU A 25 10.64 -3.31 -12.73
C LEU A 25 9.90 -2.98 -14.04
N PRO A 26 9.12 -1.88 -14.06
CA PRO A 26 8.49 -1.42 -15.29
C PRO A 26 9.52 -1.13 -16.40
N LYS A 27 9.21 -1.47 -17.63
CA LYS A 27 10.08 -1.25 -18.81
C LYS A 27 10.53 0.21 -18.91
N ARG A 28 9.62 1.16 -18.69
CA ARG A 28 9.92 2.61 -18.69
C ARG A 28 11.07 3.02 -17.76
N LEU A 29 11.37 2.19 -16.75
CA LEU A 29 12.47 2.44 -15.82
C LEU A 29 13.73 1.67 -16.26
N THR A 30 13.60 0.39 -16.65
CA THR A 30 14.73 -0.45 -17.04
C THR A 30 15.33 -0.09 -18.39
N GLU A 31 14.53 0.51 -19.27
CA GLU A 31 14.95 0.96 -20.62
C GLU A 31 15.32 2.46 -20.66
N HIS A 32 15.20 3.17 -19.53
CA HIS A 32 15.53 4.58 -19.48
C HIS A 32 17.06 4.80 -19.50
N PRO A 33 17.61 5.61 -20.44
CA PRO A 33 19.06 5.71 -20.65
C PRO A 33 19.84 6.28 -19.45
N ARG A 34 19.14 6.99 -18.54
CA ARG A 34 19.74 7.59 -17.32
C ARG A 34 19.51 6.76 -16.08
N VAL A 35 18.95 5.55 -16.16
CA VAL A 35 18.70 4.70 -14.99
C VAL A 35 19.53 3.43 -15.10
N THR A 36 20.42 3.23 -14.14
CA THR A 36 21.16 1.96 -13.98
C THR A 36 20.63 1.22 -12.78
N VAL A 37 20.22 -0.05 -12.97
CA VAL A 37 19.63 -0.89 -11.93
C VAL A 37 20.66 -1.87 -11.37
N HIS A 38 20.87 -1.80 -10.05
CA HIS A 38 21.78 -2.69 -9.32
C HIS A 38 20.97 -3.61 -8.40
N ARG A 39 20.93 -4.90 -8.72
CA ARG A 39 20.14 -5.91 -7.98
C ARG A 39 21.00 -6.64 -6.96
N MET A 40 20.53 -6.72 -5.73
CA MET A 40 21.12 -7.47 -4.63
C MET A 40 20.27 -8.71 -4.32
N LYS A 41 20.93 -9.82 -3.94
CA LYS A 41 20.21 -11.05 -3.57
C LYS A 41 19.42 -10.88 -2.29
N GLY A 42 18.14 -11.21 -2.32
CA GLY A 42 17.22 -11.18 -1.19
C GLY A 42 17.62 -12.14 -0.04
N PRO A 43 16.82 -12.23 1.03
CA PRO A 43 17.03 -13.16 2.15
C PRO A 43 17.17 -14.61 1.68
N ARG A 44 18.03 -15.41 2.33
CA ARG A 44 18.24 -16.83 1.97
C ARG A 44 17.09 -17.71 2.45
N LEU A 45 16.56 -17.45 3.64
CA LEU A 45 15.43 -18.22 4.16
C LEU A 45 14.14 -17.81 3.45
N LYS A 46 13.40 -18.82 2.98
CA LYS A 46 12.05 -18.61 2.43
C LYS A 46 11.15 -17.95 3.47
N MET A 47 10.29 -17.08 3.04
CA MET A 47 9.38 -16.30 3.91
C MET A 47 8.62 -17.21 4.90
N LYS A 48 8.08 -18.34 4.46
CA LYS A 48 7.37 -19.32 5.32
C LYS A 48 8.18 -19.80 6.52
N ILE A 49 9.47 -20.15 6.31
CA ILE A 49 10.36 -20.60 7.40
C ILE A 49 10.65 -19.45 8.35
N ARG A 50 10.81 -18.23 7.81
CA ARG A 50 11.05 -17.03 8.62
C ARG A 50 9.83 -16.66 9.46
N GLN A 51 8.63 -16.88 8.95
CA GLN A 51 7.37 -16.61 9.67
C GLN A 51 7.12 -17.61 10.82
N SER A 52 7.62 -18.84 10.71
CA SER A 52 7.51 -19.84 11.80
C SER A 52 8.47 -19.60 12.96
N LEU A 53 9.48 -18.73 12.80
CA LEU A 53 10.42 -18.39 13.86
C LEU A 53 9.83 -17.35 14.82
N THR A 54 10.06 -17.56 16.11
CA THR A 54 9.63 -16.65 17.17
C THR A 54 10.82 -16.20 18.04
N GLY A 55 10.66 -15.10 18.74
CA GLY A 55 11.61 -14.62 19.74
C GLY A 55 13.06 -14.49 19.21
N SER A 56 14.00 -15.07 19.96
CA SER A 56 15.45 -14.99 19.67
C SER A 56 15.85 -15.60 18.32
N GLY A 57 15.17 -16.67 17.89
CA GLY A 57 15.44 -17.28 16.59
C GLY A 57 15.12 -16.35 15.42
N TYR A 58 13.98 -15.66 15.46
CA TYR A 58 13.64 -14.65 14.48
C TYR A 58 14.64 -13.48 14.47
N ALA A 59 15.05 -13.01 15.65
CA ALA A 59 16.01 -11.92 15.77
C ALA A 59 17.39 -12.31 15.23
N ALA A 60 17.87 -13.52 15.49
CA ALA A 60 19.15 -14.02 15.01
C ALA A 60 19.20 -14.14 13.48
N VAL A 61 18.16 -14.72 12.86
CA VAL A 61 18.04 -14.81 11.40
C VAL A 61 17.93 -13.42 10.79
N GLY A 62 17.18 -12.52 11.40
CA GLY A 62 17.06 -11.13 10.97
C GLY A 62 18.42 -10.40 10.99
N LEU A 63 19.22 -10.60 12.03
CA LEU A 63 20.57 -10.01 12.13
C LEU A 63 21.52 -10.59 11.07
N PHE A 64 21.49 -11.90 10.85
CA PHE A 64 22.32 -12.53 9.81
C PHE A 64 21.97 -12.00 8.42
N ASP A 65 20.67 -11.92 8.08
CA ASP A 65 20.22 -11.36 6.81
C ASP A 65 20.60 -9.88 6.67
N ALA A 66 20.51 -9.10 7.76
CA ALA A 66 20.90 -7.70 7.78
C ALA A 66 22.42 -7.52 7.53
N LEU A 67 23.25 -8.32 8.17
CA LEU A 67 24.70 -8.29 7.95
C LEU A 67 25.06 -8.66 6.50
N ARG A 68 24.45 -9.72 5.98
CA ARG A 68 24.66 -10.14 4.59
C ARG A 68 24.23 -9.06 3.59
N LEU A 69 23.06 -8.46 3.83
CA LEU A 69 22.56 -7.35 3.02
C LEU A 69 23.51 -6.15 3.09
N GLY A 70 23.98 -5.82 4.29
CA GLY A 70 24.96 -4.75 4.51
C GLY A 70 26.23 -4.95 3.71
N VAL A 71 26.80 -6.15 3.69
CA VAL A 71 28.00 -6.48 2.91
C VAL A 71 27.73 -6.35 1.40
N GLN A 72 26.57 -6.82 0.91
CA GLN A 72 26.22 -6.68 -0.50
C GLN A 72 26.07 -5.20 -0.88
N LEU A 73 25.34 -4.43 -0.07
CA LEU A 73 25.15 -2.99 -0.29
C LEU A 73 26.48 -2.25 -0.30
N TRP A 74 27.35 -2.50 0.69
CA TRP A 74 28.69 -1.92 0.74
C TRP A 74 29.51 -2.22 -0.52
N ARG A 75 29.53 -3.49 -0.97
CA ARG A 75 30.23 -3.90 -2.20
C ARG A 75 29.66 -3.20 -3.43
N THR A 76 28.34 -3.05 -3.50
CA THR A 76 27.67 -2.34 -4.60
C THR A 76 28.06 -0.87 -4.60
N LEU A 77 27.90 -0.17 -3.48
CA LEU A 77 28.22 1.26 -3.35
C LEU A 77 29.70 1.58 -3.69
N ARG A 78 30.63 0.69 -3.35
CA ARG A 78 32.06 0.89 -3.68
C ARG A 78 32.38 0.79 -5.17
N ARG A 79 31.49 0.23 -5.97
CA ARG A 79 31.67 0.10 -7.43
C ARG A 79 31.02 1.26 -8.19
N LEU A 80 30.12 2.00 -7.53
CA LEU A 80 29.43 3.12 -8.14
C LEU A 80 30.27 4.38 -8.14
N LYS A 81 29.98 5.26 -9.09
CA LYS A 81 30.50 6.62 -9.05
C LYS A 81 29.93 7.30 -7.81
N ARG A 82 30.68 8.29 -7.30
CA ARG A 82 30.22 9.06 -6.16
C ARG A 82 28.95 9.83 -6.55
N PRO A 83 27.84 9.64 -5.84
CA PRO A 83 26.62 10.41 -6.08
C PRO A 83 26.68 11.79 -5.42
N ASP A 84 25.94 12.75 -5.95
CA ASP A 84 25.72 14.06 -5.30
C ASP A 84 24.66 13.92 -4.20
N VAL A 85 23.64 13.08 -4.42
CA VAL A 85 22.53 12.83 -3.48
C VAL A 85 22.26 11.34 -3.34
N VAL A 86 21.99 10.93 -2.11
CA VAL A 86 21.54 9.57 -1.79
C VAL A 86 20.17 9.63 -1.14
N LEU A 87 19.21 8.97 -1.76
CA LEU A 87 17.85 8.79 -1.21
C LEU A 87 17.69 7.38 -0.69
N VAL A 88 17.44 7.24 0.61
CA VAL A 88 17.28 5.94 1.29
C VAL A 88 15.85 5.76 1.76
N GLN A 89 15.20 4.68 1.34
CA GLN A 89 13.86 4.35 1.82
C GLN A 89 13.90 3.76 3.23
N ASN A 90 12.98 4.18 4.10
CA ASN A 90 12.72 3.56 5.38
C ASN A 90 11.26 3.05 5.46
N PRO A 91 10.99 1.80 5.87
CA PRO A 91 11.93 0.71 6.21
C PRO A 91 12.59 0.05 4.97
N PRO A 92 13.71 -0.66 5.17
CA PRO A 92 14.43 -0.92 6.41
C PRO A 92 15.51 0.14 6.69
N ALA A 93 15.53 0.72 7.90
CA ALA A 93 16.60 1.64 8.30
C ALA A 93 17.94 0.91 8.42
N PHE A 94 17.98 -0.17 9.20
CA PHE A 94 19.17 -0.98 9.40
C PHE A 94 19.13 -2.24 8.52
N PRO A 95 20.22 -2.57 7.82
CA PRO A 95 21.54 -1.92 7.81
C PRO A 95 21.68 -0.80 6.75
N THR A 96 20.63 -0.54 5.98
CA THR A 96 20.69 0.24 4.73
C THR A 96 21.29 1.62 4.94
N PHE A 97 20.73 2.42 5.85
CA PHE A 97 21.23 3.77 6.09
C PHE A 97 22.66 3.76 6.68
N ALA A 98 22.92 2.90 7.68
CA ALA A 98 24.22 2.85 8.33
C ALA A 98 25.34 2.52 7.32
N VAL A 99 25.15 1.50 6.47
CA VAL A 99 26.14 1.12 5.46
C VAL A 99 26.34 2.22 4.43
N THR A 100 25.25 2.84 3.97
CA THR A 100 25.30 3.92 2.99
C THR A 100 26.03 5.14 3.57
N TRP A 101 25.70 5.51 4.80
CA TRP A 101 26.37 6.60 5.52
C TRP A 101 27.88 6.36 5.65
N PHE A 102 28.28 5.21 6.22
CA PHE A 102 29.72 4.91 6.39
C PHE A 102 30.49 4.81 5.07
N SER A 103 29.81 4.43 3.98
CA SER A 103 30.44 4.33 2.67
C SER A 103 30.65 5.69 2.00
N LEU A 104 29.78 6.67 2.24
CA LEU A 104 29.69 7.86 1.41
C LEU A 104 29.79 9.19 2.18
N HIS A 105 29.59 9.22 3.51
CA HIS A 105 29.66 10.47 4.28
C HIS A 105 31.04 11.13 4.22
N GLY A 106 31.10 12.42 4.50
CA GLY A 106 32.36 13.21 4.46
C GLY A 106 32.87 13.51 3.07
N ARG A 107 32.15 13.13 2.02
CA ARG A 107 32.51 13.35 0.61
C ARG A 107 31.66 14.42 -0.08
N GLY A 108 30.94 15.28 0.67
CA GLY A 108 30.01 16.26 0.14
C GLY A 108 28.76 15.63 -0.50
N VAL A 109 28.42 14.40 -0.11
CA VAL A 109 27.20 13.71 -0.53
C VAL A 109 26.04 14.14 0.36
N ARG A 110 24.94 14.53 -0.22
CA ARG A 110 23.69 14.85 0.47
C ARG A 110 22.89 13.59 0.77
N PHE A 111 22.37 13.47 1.98
CA PHE A 111 21.58 12.31 2.42
C PHE A 111 20.13 12.69 2.68
N VAL A 112 19.22 11.95 2.09
CA VAL A 112 17.77 12.09 2.28
C VAL A 112 17.16 10.74 2.66
N ILE A 113 16.30 10.72 3.67
CA ILE A 113 15.50 9.53 4.00
C ILE A 113 14.08 9.73 3.50
N ASP A 114 13.54 8.70 2.83
CA ASP A 114 12.14 8.61 2.41
C ASP A 114 11.39 7.66 3.35
N TRP A 115 10.60 8.25 4.25
CA TRP A 115 9.89 7.54 5.30
C TRP A 115 8.51 7.09 4.85
N HIS A 116 8.37 5.79 4.63
CA HIS A 116 7.08 5.16 4.35
C HIS A 116 6.41 4.61 5.62
N ASN A 117 7.19 4.24 6.62
CA ASN A 117 6.74 3.81 7.94
C ASN A 117 7.94 3.80 8.91
N LEU A 118 7.72 3.36 10.17
CA LEU A 118 8.74 3.14 11.17
C LEU A 118 9.11 1.64 11.23
N GLY A 119 10.31 1.27 10.84
CA GLY A 119 10.74 -0.13 10.75
C GLY A 119 10.75 -0.85 12.10
N TYR A 120 11.07 -0.13 13.21
CA TYR A 120 11.02 -0.74 14.55
C TYR A 120 9.61 -1.18 14.95
N THR A 121 8.54 -0.61 14.36
CA THR A 121 7.16 -1.01 14.70
C THR A 121 6.81 -2.39 14.15
N PHE A 122 7.35 -2.78 13.01
CA PHE A 122 7.23 -4.16 12.50
C PHE A 122 7.93 -5.17 13.42
N LEU A 123 9.12 -4.84 13.92
CA LEU A 123 9.80 -5.68 14.92
C LEU A 123 9.01 -5.77 16.22
N ARG A 124 8.37 -4.67 16.65
CA ARG A 124 7.53 -4.61 17.85
C ARG A 124 6.34 -5.58 17.75
N LEU A 125 5.69 -5.68 16.60
CA LEU A 125 4.58 -6.62 16.40
C LEU A 125 5.00 -8.07 16.64
N ARG A 126 6.24 -8.44 16.29
CA ARG A 126 6.73 -9.83 16.40
C ARG A 126 7.49 -10.14 17.70
N LEU A 127 8.22 -9.17 18.21
CA LEU A 127 9.12 -9.38 19.34
C LEU A 127 8.59 -8.77 20.65
N GLY A 128 7.52 -7.97 20.57
CA GLY A 128 7.03 -7.20 21.70
C GLY A 128 7.82 -5.90 21.93
N GLN A 129 7.17 -4.93 22.57
CA GLN A 129 7.71 -3.56 22.72
C GLN A 129 8.98 -3.46 23.58
N TRP A 130 9.22 -4.41 24.50
CA TRP A 130 10.33 -4.39 25.43
C TRP A 130 11.58 -5.11 24.92
N HIS A 131 11.49 -5.78 23.79
CA HIS A 131 12.62 -6.54 23.26
C HIS A 131 13.80 -5.61 22.90
N PRO A 132 15.05 -5.97 23.26
CA PRO A 132 16.23 -5.11 23.02
C PRO A 132 16.42 -4.73 21.56
N ALA A 133 16.14 -5.65 20.61
CA ALA A 133 16.23 -5.36 19.17
C ALA A 133 15.27 -4.24 18.72
N VAL A 134 14.07 -4.16 19.32
CA VAL A 134 13.09 -3.08 19.03
C VAL A 134 13.62 -1.73 19.52
N ARG A 135 14.18 -1.71 20.74
CA ARG A 135 14.78 -0.49 21.30
C ARG A 135 15.99 -0.02 20.47
N LEU A 136 16.81 -0.96 20.06
CA LEU A 136 17.99 -0.69 19.22
C LEU A 136 17.60 -0.17 17.84
N ALA A 137 16.61 -0.83 17.17
CA ALA A 137 16.10 -0.37 15.88
C ALA A 137 15.52 1.05 15.97
N ARG A 138 14.72 1.35 17.01
CA ARG A 138 14.20 2.70 17.26
C ARG A 138 15.32 3.72 17.48
N TRP A 139 16.38 3.34 18.18
CA TRP A 139 17.53 4.21 18.41
C TRP A 139 18.26 4.52 17.09
N PHE A 140 18.47 3.51 16.23
CA PHE A 140 19.06 3.71 14.92
C PHE A 140 18.21 4.68 14.07
N GLU A 141 16.91 4.45 13.95
CA GLU A 141 16.02 5.32 13.18
C GLU A 141 16.05 6.76 13.69
N ARG A 142 15.97 6.95 15.01
CA ARG A 142 16.06 8.28 15.63
C ARG A 142 17.41 8.97 15.36
N ARG A 143 18.49 8.23 15.45
CA ARG A 143 19.85 8.75 15.18
C ARG A 143 19.99 9.15 13.72
N ASP A 144 19.53 8.28 12.82
CA ASP A 144 19.70 8.43 11.38
C ASP A 144 18.84 9.58 10.86
N ALA A 145 17.58 9.69 11.33
CA ALA A 145 16.70 10.81 11.00
C ALA A 145 17.28 12.21 11.29
N ARG A 146 18.11 12.29 12.35
CA ARG A 146 18.77 13.56 12.76
C ARG A 146 20.04 13.89 11.99
N ARG A 147 20.62 12.91 11.30
CA ARG A 147 21.91 13.04 10.64
C ARG A 147 21.81 13.40 9.17
N VAL A 148 20.62 13.27 8.61
CA VAL A 148 20.39 13.51 7.19
C VAL A 148 20.08 14.98 6.92
N ASP A 149 20.33 15.38 5.67
CA ASP A 149 20.08 16.75 5.19
C ASP A 149 18.59 17.03 5.05
N ALA A 150 17.78 15.99 4.76
CA ALA A 150 16.33 16.10 4.70
C ALA A 150 15.61 14.78 4.94
N ASN A 151 14.34 14.85 5.36
CA ASN A 151 13.44 13.74 5.55
C ASN A 151 12.16 13.97 4.74
N LEU A 152 11.81 13.03 3.86
CA LEU A 152 10.52 12.96 3.18
C LEU A 152 9.61 12.00 3.94
N CYS A 153 8.33 12.33 4.09
CA CYS A 153 7.37 11.56 4.88
C CYS A 153 6.06 11.39 4.11
N VAL A 154 5.49 10.19 4.12
CA VAL A 154 4.24 9.88 3.40
C VAL A 154 2.98 10.46 4.06
N SER A 155 3.10 11.05 5.25
CA SER A 155 1.98 11.66 5.99
C SER A 155 2.43 12.79 6.90
N ARG A 156 1.49 13.68 7.26
CA ARG A 156 1.71 14.71 8.29
C ARG A 156 1.88 14.09 9.66
N GLY A 157 1.13 13.04 9.96
CA GLY A 157 1.26 12.30 11.23
C GLY A 157 2.67 11.76 11.42
N LEU A 158 3.28 11.21 10.37
CA LEU A 158 4.65 10.71 10.42
C LEU A 158 5.66 11.86 10.58
N ALA A 159 5.50 12.95 9.86
CA ALA A 159 6.35 14.13 9.99
C ALA A 159 6.30 14.71 11.42
N ALA A 160 5.11 14.90 11.97
CA ALA A 160 4.91 15.37 13.35
C ALA A 160 5.49 14.40 14.40
N PHE A 161 5.41 13.09 14.15
CA PHE A 161 6.06 12.09 15.01
C PHE A 161 7.59 12.24 14.97
N LEU A 162 8.19 12.37 13.79
CA LEU A 162 9.64 12.56 13.65
C LEU A 162 10.09 13.84 14.34
N GLU A 163 9.34 14.92 14.21
CA GLU A 163 9.62 16.18 14.89
C GLU A 163 9.55 16.02 16.40
N SER A 164 8.41 15.57 16.93
CA SER A 164 8.15 15.52 18.40
C SER A 164 8.95 14.43 19.13
N ARG A 165 9.15 13.26 18.51
CA ARG A 165 9.76 12.10 19.15
C ARG A 165 11.21 11.87 18.76
N PHE A 166 11.60 12.25 17.56
CA PHE A 166 12.96 12.09 17.07
C PHE A 166 13.74 13.41 17.05
N GLY A 167 13.08 14.56 17.14
CA GLY A 167 13.68 15.89 17.12
C GLY A 167 14.20 16.27 15.73
N VAL A 168 13.47 15.88 14.69
CA VAL A 168 13.74 16.23 13.29
C VAL A 168 13.07 17.57 12.98
N THR A 169 13.80 18.48 12.33
CA THR A 169 13.29 19.82 11.97
C THR A 169 13.16 20.04 10.46
N ASN A 170 13.62 19.07 9.67
CA ASN A 170 13.72 19.15 8.21
C ASN A 170 12.80 18.13 7.49
N ALA A 171 11.70 17.73 8.12
CA ALA A 171 10.74 16.82 7.52
C ALA A 171 9.80 17.53 6.53
N ARG A 172 9.63 16.95 5.33
CA ARG A 172 8.66 17.39 4.32
C ARG A 172 7.69 16.26 3.99
N VAL A 173 6.43 16.62 3.77
CA VAL A 173 5.37 15.65 3.49
C VAL A 173 5.25 15.46 1.98
N LEU A 174 5.56 14.25 1.53
CA LEU A 174 5.34 13.78 0.17
C LEU A 174 4.35 12.61 0.22
N TYR A 175 3.06 12.90 0.08
CA TYR A 175 2.04 11.86 0.03
C TYR A 175 2.24 10.95 -1.18
N ASP A 176 1.96 9.66 -1.01
CA ASP A 176 1.74 8.77 -2.14
C ASP A 176 0.60 9.27 -3.01
N ARG A 177 0.82 9.22 -4.31
CA ARG A 177 -0.10 9.73 -5.34
C ARG A 177 -0.34 8.67 -6.40
N PRO A 178 -1.47 8.74 -7.11
CA PRO A 178 -1.76 7.75 -8.15
C PRO A 178 -0.71 7.80 -9.26
N ALA A 179 -0.31 6.61 -9.70
CA ALA A 179 0.48 6.50 -10.92
C ALA A 179 -0.36 6.86 -12.15
N ALA A 180 0.30 7.31 -13.22
CA ALA A 180 -0.36 7.71 -14.47
C ALA A 180 -1.25 6.62 -15.11
N ALA A 181 -1.04 5.35 -14.77
CA ALA A 181 -1.86 4.23 -15.24
C ALA A 181 -3.26 4.18 -14.61
N PHE A 182 -3.43 4.81 -13.43
CA PHE A 182 -4.73 4.84 -12.74
C PHE A 182 -5.51 6.08 -13.16
N VAL A 183 -6.40 5.88 -14.09
CA VAL A 183 -7.30 6.91 -14.62
C VAL A 183 -8.76 6.46 -14.49
N PRO A 184 -9.70 7.38 -14.30
CA PRO A 184 -11.12 7.04 -14.32
C PRO A 184 -11.51 6.38 -15.63
N VAL A 185 -12.24 5.27 -15.55
CA VAL A 185 -12.78 4.55 -16.71
C VAL A 185 -14.19 5.06 -16.98
N GLU A 186 -14.49 5.34 -18.24
CA GLU A 186 -15.83 5.75 -18.68
C GLU A 186 -16.87 4.65 -18.42
N ARG A 187 -18.13 5.05 -18.19
CA ARG A 187 -19.20 4.15 -17.74
C ARG A 187 -19.40 2.96 -18.68
N THR A 188 -19.48 3.19 -19.98
CA THR A 188 -19.70 2.14 -20.98
C THR A 188 -18.56 1.15 -21.07
N ASP A 189 -17.31 1.63 -20.99
CA ASP A 189 -16.13 0.78 -21.01
C ASP A 189 -16.00 -0.02 -19.70
N ARG A 190 -16.37 0.60 -18.57
CA ARG A 190 -16.43 -0.04 -17.27
C ARG A 190 -17.42 -1.21 -17.26
N GLU A 191 -18.64 -1.01 -17.80
CA GLU A 191 -19.66 -2.05 -17.86
C GLU A 191 -19.23 -3.21 -18.79
N ARG A 192 -18.69 -2.91 -19.96
CA ARG A 192 -18.15 -3.91 -20.88
C ARG A 192 -17.02 -4.72 -20.27
N TYR A 193 -16.09 -4.06 -19.61
CA TYR A 193 -14.95 -4.73 -18.95
C TYR A 193 -15.41 -5.62 -17.81
N ARG A 194 -16.39 -5.18 -16.99
CA ARG A 194 -17.00 -5.98 -15.92
C ARG A 194 -17.60 -7.26 -16.42
N GLN A 195 -18.38 -7.21 -17.49
CA GLN A 195 -19.01 -8.42 -18.06
C GLN A 195 -17.95 -9.46 -18.42
N ALA A 196 -16.89 -9.06 -19.09
CA ALA A 196 -15.77 -9.93 -19.40
C ALA A 196 -15.04 -10.46 -18.15
N LEU A 197 -14.81 -9.59 -17.16
CA LEU A 197 -14.17 -9.95 -15.90
C LEU A 197 -15.04 -10.95 -15.12
N PHE A 198 -16.35 -10.71 -14.97
CA PHE A 198 -17.26 -11.58 -14.22
C PHE A 198 -17.40 -12.94 -14.90
N GLY A 199 -17.39 -13.00 -16.23
CA GLY A 199 -17.31 -14.27 -16.96
C GLY A 199 -16.05 -15.06 -16.59
N ARG A 200 -14.88 -14.41 -16.56
CA ARG A 200 -13.61 -15.05 -16.13
C ARG A 200 -13.60 -15.48 -14.66
N LEU A 201 -14.38 -14.84 -13.81
CA LEU A 201 -14.54 -15.16 -12.39
C LEU A 201 -15.67 -16.16 -12.12
N SER A 202 -16.36 -16.65 -13.16
CA SER A 202 -17.53 -17.52 -13.07
C SER A 202 -18.62 -16.94 -12.15
N VAL A 203 -18.91 -15.64 -12.33
CA VAL A 203 -20.00 -14.94 -11.64
C VAL A 203 -21.14 -14.73 -12.62
N PRO A 204 -22.32 -15.33 -12.42
CA PRO A 204 -23.45 -15.29 -13.36
C PRO A 204 -24.30 -14.01 -13.24
N ALA A 205 -23.72 -12.89 -12.82
CA ALA A 205 -24.44 -11.66 -12.51
C ALA A 205 -23.77 -10.43 -13.17
N PRO A 206 -24.03 -10.16 -14.47
CA PRO A 206 -23.34 -9.10 -15.21
C PRO A 206 -23.61 -7.69 -14.66
N THR A 207 -24.72 -7.48 -13.97
CA THR A 207 -25.14 -6.19 -13.37
C THR A 207 -24.83 -6.10 -11.88
N ALA A 208 -24.06 -7.02 -11.32
CA ALA A 208 -23.68 -7.03 -9.91
C ALA A 208 -22.93 -5.75 -9.51
N GLY A 209 -23.09 -5.33 -8.26
CA GLY A 209 -22.17 -4.36 -7.65
C GLY A 209 -20.77 -4.93 -7.60
N PHE A 210 -19.75 -4.07 -7.71
CA PHE A 210 -18.37 -4.54 -7.77
C PHE A 210 -17.47 -3.82 -6.75
N VAL A 211 -16.95 -4.59 -5.80
CA VAL A 211 -15.98 -4.15 -4.80
C VAL A 211 -14.64 -4.80 -5.10
N VAL A 212 -13.59 -4.00 -5.18
CA VAL A 212 -12.21 -4.51 -5.31
C VAL A 212 -11.45 -4.29 -4.02
N CYS A 213 -10.77 -5.33 -3.53
CA CYS A 213 -9.90 -5.28 -2.36
C CYS A 213 -8.45 -5.56 -2.79
N PRO A 214 -7.66 -4.53 -3.10
CA PRO A 214 -6.25 -4.70 -3.39
C PRO A 214 -5.49 -5.13 -2.14
N THR A 215 -4.69 -6.20 -2.25
CA THR A 215 -3.93 -6.72 -1.12
C THR A 215 -2.55 -7.25 -1.53
N SER A 216 -1.64 -7.30 -0.56
CA SER A 216 -0.34 -7.96 -0.64
C SER A 216 -0.29 -9.25 0.17
N TRP A 217 -1.41 -9.65 0.77
CA TRP A 217 -1.56 -10.85 1.62
C TRP A 217 -0.56 -10.90 2.78
N THR A 218 -0.26 -9.74 3.36
CA THR A 218 0.68 -9.55 4.47
C THR A 218 -0.04 -9.51 5.83
N GLU A 219 0.72 -9.54 6.92
CA GLU A 219 0.19 -9.58 8.30
C GLU A 219 -0.46 -8.26 8.74
N ASP A 220 -0.20 -7.18 8.03
CA ASP A 220 -0.79 -5.87 8.25
C ASP A 220 -2.16 -5.69 7.57
N GLU A 221 -2.75 -6.78 7.06
CA GLU A 221 -4.08 -6.81 6.47
C GLU A 221 -5.00 -7.78 7.22
N ASP A 222 -6.15 -7.29 7.66
CA ASP A 222 -7.11 -8.03 8.48
C ASP A 222 -8.15 -8.74 7.60
N PHE A 223 -7.81 -9.95 7.14
CA PHE A 223 -8.71 -10.76 6.30
C PHE A 223 -9.86 -11.40 7.05
N ASP A 224 -9.78 -11.50 8.38
CA ASP A 224 -10.83 -12.08 9.20
C ASP A 224 -12.07 -11.20 9.15
N VAL A 225 -11.86 -9.89 9.15
CA VAL A 225 -12.92 -8.89 9.06
C VAL A 225 -13.77 -9.04 7.80
N ILE A 226 -13.17 -9.34 6.62
CA ILE A 226 -13.98 -9.49 5.40
C ILE A 226 -14.79 -10.78 5.40
N ILE A 227 -14.24 -11.90 5.91
CA ILE A 227 -14.94 -13.17 6.01
C ILE A 227 -16.15 -13.03 6.94
N GLU A 228 -15.94 -12.42 8.09
CA GLU A 228 -16.99 -12.17 9.08
C GLU A 228 -18.04 -11.20 8.53
N ALA A 229 -17.61 -10.10 7.89
CA ALA A 229 -18.52 -9.12 7.29
C ALA A 229 -19.40 -9.74 6.18
N VAL A 230 -18.83 -10.58 5.31
CA VAL A 230 -19.60 -11.29 4.28
C VAL A 230 -20.66 -12.22 4.90
N THR A 231 -20.31 -12.93 5.99
CA THR A 231 -21.24 -13.77 6.72
C THR A 231 -22.41 -12.96 7.30
N ARG A 232 -22.11 -11.83 7.94
CA ARG A 232 -23.12 -10.91 8.51
C ARG A 232 -23.99 -10.26 7.44
N LEU A 233 -23.35 -9.82 6.34
CA LEU A 233 -24.06 -9.26 5.20
C LEU A 233 -25.04 -10.24 4.60
N GLU A 234 -24.65 -11.50 4.41
CA GLU A 234 -25.55 -12.54 3.90
C GLU A 234 -26.73 -12.82 4.85
N GLN A 235 -26.50 -12.81 6.17
CA GLN A 235 -27.56 -12.94 7.16
C GLN A 235 -28.54 -11.76 7.08
N ARG A 236 -28.02 -10.52 6.98
CA ARG A 236 -28.84 -9.31 6.82
C ARG A 236 -29.65 -9.34 5.52
N VAL A 237 -29.03 -9.75 4.41
CA VAL A 237 -29.72 -9.91 3.12
C VAL A 237 -30.85 -10.91 3.20
N ARG A 238 -30.63 -12.08 3.82
CA ARG A 238 -31.69 -13.09 4.01
C ARG A 238 -32.86 -12.57 4.85
N ALA A 239 -32.57 -11.89 5.95
CA ALA A 239 -33.59 -11.29 6.79
C ALA A 239 -34.39 -10.21 6.03
N TRP A 240 -33.70 -9.37 5.25
CA TRP A 240 -34.33 -8.31 4.45
C TRP A 240 -35.19 -8.87 3.31
N GLU A 241 -34.74 -9.90 2.58
CA GLU A 241 -35.51 -10.58 1.54
C GLU A 241 -36.73 -11.33 2.15
N GLY A 242 -36.55 -11.95 3.33
CA GLY A 242 -37.60 -12.68 4.04
C GLY A 242 -38.70 -11.80 4.63
N ALA A 243 -38.48 -10.49 4.80
CA ALA A 243 -39.46 -9.53 5.28
C ALA A 243 -40.61 -9.23 4.26
N GLY A 244 -40.72 -9.97 3.19
CA GLY A 244 -41.86 -10.00 2.26
C GLY A 244 -42.02 -8.78 1.35
N ARG A 245 -40.98 -7.98 1.18
CA ARG A 245 -41.00 -6.75 0.36
C ARG A 245 -40.99 -7.00 -1.15
N GLY A 246 -40.99 -8.25 -1.61
CA GLY A 246 -40.93 -8.61 -3.04
C GLY A 246 -39.63 -8.18 -3.77
N ARG A 247 -38.68 -7.67 -3.03
CA ARG A 247 -37.38 -7.21 -3.58
C ARG A 247 -36.30 -8.24 -3.31
N ARG A 248 -35.34 -8.34 -4.24
CA ARG A 248 -34.14 -9.16 -4.08
C ARG A 248 -32.93 -8.27 -3.94
N PHE A 249 -32.05 -8.62 -3.02
CA PHE A 249 -30.76 -7.92 -2.92
C PHE A 249 -29.95 -8.15 -4.20
N PRO A 250 -29.32 -7.15 -4.77
CA PRO A 250 -28.48 -7.30 -5.96
C PRO A 250 -27.31 -8.23 -5.68
N ASP A 251 -26.83 -8.91 -6.72
CA ASP A 251 -25.57 -9.62 -6.58
C ASP A 251 -24.42 -8.64 -6.35
N LEU A 252 -23.51 -9.00 -5.46
CA LEU A 252 -22.32 -8.22 -5.10
C LEU A 252 -21.07 -9.06 -5.30
N VAL A 253 -20.18 -8.61 -6.16
CA VAL A 253 -18.86 -9.24 -6.37
C VAL A 253 -17.83 -8.52 -5.50
N ILE A 254 -17.14 -9.27 -4.66
CA ILE A 254 -15.99 -8.78 -3.90
C ILE A 254 -14.76 -9.52 -4.40
N LEU A 255 -13.88 -8.80 -5.11
CA LEU A 255 -12.66 -9.36 -5.67
C LEU A 255 -11.47 -8.95 -4.81
N VAL A 256 -10.86 -9.91 -4.12
CA VAL A 256 -9.60 -9.73 -3.40
C VAL A 256 -8.45 -10.03 -4.35
N THR A 257 -7.60 -9.04 -4.61
CA THR A 257 -6.52 -9.17 -5.59
C THR A 257 -5.16 -9.33 -4.92
N GLY A 258 -4.15 -9.74 -5.70
CA GLY A 258 -2.78 -9.84 -5.22
C GLY A 258 -2.33 -11.29 -5.01
N ASP A 259 -1.07 -11.45 -4.62
CA ASP A 259 -0.45 -12.73 -4.31
C ASP A 259 0.35 -12.63 -3.00
N GLY A 260 0.39 -13.74 -2.26
CA GLY A 260 1.11 -13.82 -1.00
C GLY A 260 0.74 -15.07 -0.18
N ASP A 261 1.46 -15.26 0.92
CA ASP A 261 1.44 -16.50 1.69
C ASP A 261 0.08 -16.82 2.33
N ARG A 262 -0.72 -15.82 2.65
CA ARG A 262 -2.01 -15.99 3.35
C ARG A 262 -3.19 -16.26 2.41
N ARG A 263 -2.98 -16.12 1.09
CA ARG A 263 -4.05 -16.29 0.11
C ARG A 263 -4.71 -17.66 0.16
N ALA A 264 -3.91 -18.74 0.17
CA ALA A 264 -4.44 -20.12 0.18
C ALA A 264 -5.24 -20.43 1.46
N GLU A 265 -4.86 -19.85 2.60
CA GLU A 265 -5.61 -19.96 3.85
C GLU A 265 -6.97 -19.24 3.74
N PHE A 266 -6.97 -18.03 3.25
CA PHE A 266 -8.18 -17.25 3.01
C PHE A 266 -9.13 -17.96 2.05
N GLU A 267 -8.62 -18.47 0.92
CA GLU A 267 -9.44 -19.21 -0.06
C GLU A 267 -10.10 -20.45 0.56
N ARG A 268 -9.40 -21.19 1.43
CA ARG A 268 -9.99 -22.32 2.17
C ARG A 268 -11.10 -21.87 3.12
N ARG A 269 -10.90 -20.76 3.82
CA ARG A 269 -11.86 -20.25 4.80
C ARG A 269 -13.14 -19.75 4.14
N PHE A 270 -13.03 -19.02 3.05
CA PHE A 270 -14.24 -18.53 2.39
C PHE A 270 -14.93 -19.57 1.49
N ALA A 271 -14.23 -20.62 1.07
CA ALA A 271 -14.86 -21.73 0.32
C ALA A 271 -16.04 -22.39 1.08
N GLY A 272 -16.03 -22.32 2.41
CA GLY A 272 -17.11 -22.79 3.27
C GLY A 272 -18.27 -21.80 3.45
N LEU A 273 -18.18 -20.56 2.95
CA LEU A 273 -19.22 -19.56 3.11
C LEU A 273 -20.41 -19.86 2.19
N GLN A 274 -21.60 -20.00 2.79
CA GLN A 274 -22.85 -20.18 2.06
C GLN A 274 -23.49 -18.83 1.72
N ALA A 275 -22.85 -18.06 0.85
CA ALA A 275 -23.38 -16.80 0.36
C ALA A 275 -24.11 -16.99 -0.97
N ARG A 276 -25.36 -16.48 -1.05
CA ARG A 276 -26.18 -16.59 -2.27
C ARG A 276 -26.00 -15.41 -3.21
N ARG A 277 -25.86 -14.21 -2.64
CA ARG A 277 -25.78 -12.95 -3.35
C ARG A 277 -24.39 -12.34 -3.35
N ILE A 278 -23.54 -12.78 -2.44
CA ILE A 278 -22.20 -12.22 -2.27
C ILE A 278 -21.18 -13.16 -2.87
N HIS A 279 -20.57 -12.75 -3.97
CA HIS A 279 -19.58 -13.52 -4.72
C HIS A 279 -18.16 -13.08 -4.33
N LEU A 280 -17.63 -13.66 -3.24
CA LEU A 280 -16.26 -13.42 -2.83
C LEU A 280 -15.29 -14.22 -3.74
N ARG A 281 -14.28 -13.57 -4.30
CA ARG A 281 -13.28 -14.17 -5.19
C ARG A 281 -11.89 -13.68 -4.82
N ALA A 282 -10.90 -14.55 -4.91
CA ALA A 282 -9.50 -14.19 -4.81
C ALA A 282 -8.78 -14.44 -6.14
N ARG A 283 -8.06 -13.46 -6.66
CA ARG A 283 -7.34 -13.61 -7.93
C ARG A 283 -6.10 -12.72 -7.98
N TRP A 284 -4.99 -13.31 -8.37
CA TRP A 284 -3.86 -12.51 -8.80
C TRP A 284 -4.14 -11.90 -10.18
N LEU A 285 -3.72 -10.66 -10.35
CA LEU A 285 -3.90 -9.91 -11.59
C LEU A 285 -2.54 -9.56 -12.18
N GLU A 286 -2.43 -9.61 -13.50
CA GLU A 286 -1.28 -9.08 -14.20
C GLU A 286 -1.17 -7.55 -13.93
N PRO A 287 0.04 -7.00 -13.79
CA PRO A 287 0.23 -5.58 -13.53
C PRO A 287 -0.46 -4.66 -14.53
N GLU A 288 -0.57 -5.09 -15.79
CA GLU A 288 -1.21 -4.36 -16.88
C GLU A 288 -2.75 -4.34 -16.76
N ASP A 289 -3.33 -5.40 -16.20
CA ASP A 289 -4.78 -5.52 -15.97
C ASP A 289 -5.24 -4.81 -14.70
N TYR A 290 -4.36 -4.70 -13.70
CA TYR A 290 -4.71 -4.18 -12.37
C TYR A 290 -5.35 -2.78 -12.41
N PRO A 291 -4.84 -1.76 -13.12
CA PRO A 291 -5.48 -0.45 -13.18
C PRO A 291 -6.89 -0.49 -13.78
N ARG A 292 -7.12 -1.37 -14.76
CA ARG A 292 -8.45 -1.53 -15.40
C ARG A 292 -9.45 -2.20 -14.47
N VAL A 293 -9.03 -3.23 -13.75
CA VAL A 293 -9.87 -3.91 -12.74
C VAL A 293 -10.26 -2.90 -11.66
N VAL A 294 -9.28 -2.16 -11.13
CA VAL A 294 -9.53 -1.10 -10.13
C VAL A 294 -10.52 -0.07 -10.67
N GLY A 295 -10.25 0.50 -11.85
CA GLY A 295 -11.10 1.53 -12.47
C GLY A 295 -12.51 1.05 -12.82
N SER A 296 -12.72 -0.27 -12.93
CA SER A 296 -14.05 -0.85 -13.16
C SER A 296 -14.87 -1.05 -11.89
N ALA A 297 -14.30 -0.91 -10.69
CA ALA A 297 -15.00 -1.11 -9.43
C ALA A 297 -15.95 0.04 -9.07
N ASP A 298 -16.98 -0.26 -8.28
CA ASP A 298 -17.87 0.74 -7.66
C ASP A 298 -17.29 1.28 -6.37
N LEU A 299 -16.57 0.41 -5.64
CA LEU A 299 -15.99 0.69 -4.34
C LEU A 299 -14.67 -0.06 -4.19
N GLY A 300 -13.67 0.57 -3.60
CA GLY A 300 -12.43 -0.06 -3.18
C GLY A 300 -12.47 -0.39 -1.69
N LEU A 301 -12.09 -1.60 -1.29
CA LEU A 301 -11.97 -2.01 0.11
C LEU A 301 -10.50 -2.03 0.51
N CYS A 302 -10.15 -1.34 1.60
CA CYS A 302 -8.81 -1.31 2.15
C CYS A 302 -8.80 -1.88 3.58
N LEU A 303 -8.18 -3.05 3.74
CA LEU A 303 -8.07 -3.78 5.02
C LEU A 303 -6.75 -3.53 5.75
N HIS A 304 -5.95 -2.58 5.27
CA HIS A 304 -4.65 -2.27 5.86
C HIS A 304 -4.78 -1.77 7.30
N ARG A 305 -3.93 -2.31 8.17
CA ARG A 305 -3.78 -1.90 9.56
C ARG A 305 -2.33 -1.46 9.79
N SER A 306 -2.13 -0.16 9.90
CA SER A 306 -0.79 0.40 10.09
C SER A 306 -0.11 -0.10 11.36
N SER A 307 1.15 -0.55 11.27
CA SER A 307 1.95 -0.98 12.43
C SER A 307 2.33 0.18 13.36
N SER A 308 2.42 1.39 12.81
CA SER A 308 2.74 2.62 13.54
C SER A 308 1.52 3.52 13.78
N GLY A 309 0.46 3.38 12.97
CA GLY A 309 -0.65 4.32 12.89
C GLY A 309 -0.30 5.59 12.08
N LEU A 310 0.84 5.64 11.40
CA LEU A 310 1.40 6.86 10.80
C LEU A 310 1.62 6.79 9.28
N ASP A 311 1.49 5.62 8.66
CA ASP A 311 1.53 5.46 7.20
C ASP A 311 0.14 5.45 6.60
N ILE A 312 0.07 5.69 5.29
CA ILE A 312 -1.16 5.65 4.49
C ILE A 312 -0.91 4.67 3.34
N PRO A 313 -1.75 3.63 3.16
CA PRO A 313 -1.49 2.61 2.15
C PRO A 313 -1.61 3.17 0.73
N MET A 314 -0.61 2.87 -0.11
CA MET A 314 -0.52 3.32 -1.52
C MET A 314 -1.76 2.94 -2.33
N LYS A 315 -2.42 1.81 -2.02
CA LYS A 315 -3.64 1.36 -2.69
C LYS A 315 -4.79 2.37 -2.63
N ILE A 316 -4.82 3.25 -1.61
CA ILE A 316 -5.77 4.37 -1.54
C ILE A 316 -5.50 5.39 -2.65
N ALA A 317 -4.23 5.67 -2.92
CA ALA A 317 -3.86 6.56 -4.02
C ALA A 317 -4.28 5.97 -5.37
N ASP A 318 -4.04 4.67 -5.60
CA ASP A 318 -4.44 3.97 -6.83
C ASP A 318 -5.95 4.02 -7.05
N LEU A 319 -6.73 3.74 -5.99
CA LEU A 319 -8.19 3.80 -6.03
C LEU A 319 -8.69 5.22 -6.37
N PHE A 320 -8.15 6.25 -5.73
CA PHE A 320 -8.52 7.63 -6.04
C PHE A 320 -8.10 8.03 -7.46
N GLY A 321 -6.92 7.59 -7.93
CA GLY A 321 -6.48 7.81 -9.31
C GLY A 321 -7.46 7.26 -10.33
N ALA A 322 -7.97 6.06 -10.08
CA ALA A 322 -9.01 5.42 -10.88
C ALA A 322 -10.42 6.02 -10.66
N GLY A 323 -10.57 7.03 -9.81
CA GLY A 323 -11.85 7.65 -9.47
C GLY A 323 -12.78 6.75 -8.65
N VAL A 324 -12.22 5.81 -7.91
CA VAL A 324 -12.97 4.82 -7.10
C VAL A 324 -12.95 5.23 -5.63
N PRO A 325 -14.11 5.39 -4.97
CA PRO A 325 -14.19 5.71 -3.54
C PRO A 325 -13.69 4.52 -2.70
N VAL A 326 -13.23 4.83 -1.49
CA VAL A 326 -12.60 3.84 -0.60
C VAL A 326 -13.46 3.56 0.62
N LEU A 327 -13.67 2.30 0.94
CA LEU A 327 -14.14 1.83 2.24
C LEU A 327 -12.93 1.28 2.99
N ALA A 328 -12.47 1.97 4.03
CA ALA A 328 -11.20 1.67 4.69
C ALA A 328 -11.39 1.29 6.16
N LEU A 329 -10.62 0.30 6.61
CA LEU A 329 -10.50 -0.03 8.03
C LEU A 329 -9.83 1.13 8.76
N ASP A 330 -10.53 1.70 9.73
CA ASP A 330 -10.04 2.82 10.53
C ASP A 330 -8.96 2.34 11.53
N TYR A 331 -7.76 2.84 11.39
CA TYR A 331 -6.64 2.62 12.30
C TYR A 331 -6.13 3.92 12.95
N GLY A 332 -6.85 5.03 12.77
CA GLY A 332 -6.54 6.29 13.45
C GLY A 332 -6.41 7.52 12.56
N ALA A 333 -6.04 8.63 13.17
CA ALA A 333 -6.09 9.97 12.60
C ALA A 333 -5.29 10.17 11.29
N CYS A 334 -4.21 9.39 11.10
CA CYS A 334 -3.38 9.51 9.90
C CYS A 334 -4.15 9.15 8.62
N LEU A 335 -5.05 8.13 8.70
CA LEU A 335 -5.88 7.74 7.56
C LEU A 335 -6.80 8.87 7.10
N ALA A 336 -7.31 9.68 8.04
CA ALA A 336 -8.19 10.83 7.76
C ALA A 336 -7.51 11.92 6.93
N GLU A 337 -6.18 11.94 6.84
CA GLU A 337 -5.47 12.85 5.94
C GLU A 337 -5.81 12.61 4.46
N ARG A 338 -6.21 11.39 4.12
CA ARG A 338 -6.52 10.99 2.74
C ARG A 338 -7.97 10.52 2.57
N VAL A 339 -8.51 9.75 3.51
CA VAL A 339 -9.89 9.24 3.45
C VAL A 339 -10.79 10.07 4.34
N ARG A 340 -11.60 10.93 3.73
CA ARG A 340 -12.60 11.76 4.43
C ARG A 340 -13.95 11.05 4.39
N HIS A 341 -14.41 10.63 5.58
CA HIS A 341 -15.66 9.90 5.72
C HIS A 341 -16.85 10.69 5.14
N GLY A 342 -17.62 10.07 4.25
CA GLY A 342 -18.78 10.67 3.59
C GLY A 342 -18.47 11.59 2.39
N ASP A 343 -17.21 11.90 2.11
CA ASP A 343 -16.78 12.72 0.97
C ASP A 343 -16.14 11.88 -0.14
N ASN A 344 -14.98 11.27 0.11
CA ASN A 344 -14.24 10.48 -0.88
C ASN A 344 -14.17 8.99 -0.53
N GLY A 345 -14.71 8.62 0.63
CA GLY A 345 -14.73 7.26 1.13
C GLY A 345 -15.53 7.15 2.41
N LEU A 346 -15.54 5.94 2.98
CA LEU A 346 -16.16 5.62 4.25
C LEU A 346 -15.15 4.90 5.13
N LEU A 347 -15.28 5.03 6.43
CA LEU A 347 -14.45 4.36 7.42
C LEU A 347 -15.30 3.36 8.20
N PHE A 348 -14.72 2.20 8.53
CA PHE A 348 -15.31 1.19 9.39
C PHE A 348 -14.28 0.64 10.37
N SER A 349 -14.70 0.13 11.51
CA SER A 349 -13.83 -0.42 12.55
C SER A 349 -14.12 -1.89 12.85
N THR A 350 -15.31 -2.40 12.48
CA THR A 350 -15.76 -3.75 12.77
C THR A 350 -16.35 -4.43 11.54
N ALA A 351 -16.47 -5.77 11.59
CA ALA A 351 -17.12 -6.54 10.55
C ALA A 351 -18.62 -6.20 10.39
N ASP A 352 -19.30 -5.86 11.49
CA ASP A 352 -20.69 -5.39 11.45
C ASP A 352 -20.81 -4.10 10.67
N GLN A 353 -19.98 -3.09 10.98
CA GLN A 353 -19.98 -1.82 10.26
C GLN A 353 -19.64 -2.01 8.78
N LEU A 354 -18.69 -2.89 8.44
CA LEU A 354 -18.39 -3.23 7.05
C LEU A 354 -19.61 -3.83 6.35
N ALA A 355 -20.31 -4.77 7.00
CA ALA A 355 -21.51 -5.40 6.45
C ALA A 355 -22.65 -4.38 6.28
N ASP A 356 -22.86 -3.50 7.26
CA ASP A 356 -23.89 -2.46 7.21
C ASP A 356 -23.64 -1.48 6.07
N VAL A 357 -22.41 -0.97 5.94
CA VAL A 357 -22.04 -0.05 4.85
C VAL A 357 -22.21 -0.70 3.48
N LEU A 358 -21.79 -1.95 3.32
CA LEU A 358 -21.99 -2.68 2.05
C LEU A 358 -23.48 -2.88 1.75
N PHE A 359 -24.29 -3.21 2.76
CA PHE A 359 -25.73 -3.34 2.60
C PHE A 359 -26.35 -2.03 2.14
N ASP A 360 -26.12 -0.94 2.86
CA ASP A 360 -26.74 0.39 2.61
C ASP A 360 -26.32 0.98 1.24
N LEU A 361 -25.09 0.75 0.79
CA LEU A 361 -24.63 1.20 -0.52
C LEU A 361 -25.19 0.40 -1.70
N PHE A 362 -25.52 -0.87 -1.48
CA PHE A 362 -25.87 -1.79 -2.58
C PHE A 362 -27.31 -2.31 -2.55
N GLU A 363 -28.11 -2.10 -1.50
CA GLU A 363 -29.46 -2.65 -1.40
C GLU A 363 -30.40 -2.24 -2.57
N MET A 364 -30.16 -1.08 -3.15
CA MET A 364 -30.93 -0.54 -4.28
C MET A 364 -30.15 -0.50 -5.60
N PHE A 365 -28.96 -1.11 -5.63
CA PHE A 365 -28.12 -1.14 -6.84
C PHE A 365 -28.74 -2.04 -7.93
N PRO A 366 -28.69 -1.72 -9.22
CA PRO A 366 -28.11 -0.51 -9.81
C PRO A 366 -29.09 0.67 -9.93
N ALA A 367 -30.32 0.54 -9.42
CA ALA A 367 -31.40 1.54 -9.59
C ALA A 367 -31.11 2.87 -8.86
N ASP A 368 -30.48 2.80 -7.68
CA ASP A 368 -30.00 4.00 -6.97
C ASP A 368 -28.51 3.87 -6.67
N GLN A 369 -27.72 4.80 -7.16
CA GLN A 369 -26.26 4.88 -6.97
C GLN A 369 -25.82 6.27 -6.46
N LYS A 370 -26.76 7.10 -5.99
CA LYS A 370 -26.46 8.50 -5.61
C LYS A 370 -25.35 8.60 -4.57
N ALA A 371 -25.37 7.72 -3.56
CA ALA A 371 -24.33 7.69 -2.52
C ALA A 371 -22.96 7.32 -3.10
N LEU A 372 -22.88 6.28 -3.94
CA LEU A 372 -21.64 5.88 -4.63
C LEU A 372 -21.15 6.98 -5.58
N GLU A 373 -22.02 7.62 -6.33
CA GLU A 373 -21.67 8.70 -7.26
C GLU A 373 -21.11 9.92 -6.51
N ARG A 374 -21.71 10.30 -5.38
CA ARG A 374 -21.20 11.37 -4.52
C ARG A 374 -19.79 11.05 -4.03
N LEU A 375 -19.58 9.86 -3.48
CA LEU A 375 -18.27 9.42 -3.01
C LEU A 375 -17.24 9.34 -4.16
N ARG A 376 -17.66 8.90 -5.34
CA ARG A 376 -16.84 8.87 -6.56
C ARG A 376 -16.40 10.26 -7.00
N ALA A 377 -17.27 11.25 -6.91
CA ALA A 377 -16.92 12.65 -7.20
C ALA A 377 -15.84 13.16 -6.24
N GLY A 378 -15.93 12.83 -4.95
CA GLY A 378 -14.91 13.13 -3.95
C GLY A 378 -13.59 12.40 -4.19
N ALA A 379 -13.65 11.11 -4.58
CA ALA A 379 -12.47 10.32 -4.93
C ALA A 379 -11.70 10.93 -6.11
N ARG A 380 -12.41 11.32 -7.19
CA ARG A 380 -11.81 12.01 -8.35
C ARG A 380 -11.12 13.32 -7.98
N LYS A 381 -11.71 14.12 -7.09
CA LYS A 381 -11.06 15.34 -6.56
C LYS A 381 -9.80 15.01 -5.77
N SER A 382 -9.80 13.89 -5.05
CA SER A 382 -8.69 13.45 -4.20
C SER A 382 -7.54 12.83 -4.98
N ALA A 383 -7.71 12.52 -6.26
CA ALA A 383 -6.65 12.09 -7.16
C ALA A 383 -5.61 13.19 -7.44
N ARG A 384 -5.96 14.45 -7.22
CA ARG A 384 -5.04 15.60 -7.43
C ARG A 384 -4.37 16.04 -6.12
N PRO A 385 -3.15 16.61 -6.20
CA PRO A 385 -2.26 16.64 -7.37
C PRO A 385 -1.77 15.23 -7.77
N THR A 386 -1.27 15.07 -9.00
CA THR A 386 -0.63 13.84 -9.47
C THR A 386 0.69 13.59 -8.74
N TRP A 387 1.31 12.40 -8.98
CA TRP A 387 2.64 12.13 -8.45
C TRP A 387 3.67 13.16 -8.93
N GLU A 388 3.70 13.44 -10.22
CA GLU A 388 4.64 14.37 -10.84
C GLU A 388 4.49 15.78 -10.26
N GLU A 389 3.25 16.27 -10.12
CA GLU A 389 2.95 17.58 -9.52
C GLU A 389 3.38 17.65 -8.04
N GLY A 390 3.08 16.61 -7.27
CA GLY A 390 3.46 16.50 -5.86
C GLY A 390 4.97 16.39 -5.68
N TRP A 391 5.62 15.56 -6.47
CA TRP A 391 7.05 15.36 -6.45
C TRP A 391 7.83 16.63 -6.83
N ALA A 392 7.41 17.32 -7.88
CA ALA A 392 8.03 18.58 -8.32
C ALA A 392 7.97 19.65 -7.23
N ARG A 393 6.89 19.69 -6.45
CA ARG A 393 6.70 20.68 -5.38
C ARG A 393 7.46 20.33 -4.10
N GLU A 394 7.44 19.06 -3.67
CA GLU A 394 7.90 18.65 -2.35
C GLU A 394 9.29 17.97 -2.35
N ALA A 395 9.53 17.06 -3.30
CA ALA A 395 10.74 16.25 -3.33
C ALA A 395 11.85 16.87 -4.19
N ARG A 396 11.50 17.43 -5.35
CA ARG A 396 12.46 18.02 -6.27
C ARG A 396 13.36 19.09 -5.62
N PRO A 397 12.84 20.07 -4.85
CA PRO A 397 13.68 21.05 -4.17
C PRO A 397 14.60 20.42 -3.13
N VAL A 398 14.16 19.32 -2.51
CA VAL A 398 14.97 18.61 -1.51
C VAL A 398 16.09 17.81 -2.15
N LEU A 399 15.88 17.26 -3.33
CA LEU A 399 16.83 16.36 -4.00
C LEU A 399 17.77 17.10 -4.97
N LEU A 400 17.32 18.18 -5.61
CA LEU A 400 18.04 18.84 -6.70
C LEU A 400 18.54 20.27 -6.39
N THR A 401 18.15 20.84 -5.25
CA THR A 401 18.74 22.14 -4.85
C THR A 401 20.06 21.88 -4.12
N PRO A 402 21.13 22.59 -4.48
CA PRO A 402 22.46 22.46 -3.87
C PRO A 402 22.46 22.72 -2.36
#